data_e91deef8bb3df32f1d9e737ef8e74e7c
#
_entry.id   e91deef8bb3df32f1d9e737ef8e74e7c
#
_cell.length_a   1.000
_cell.length_b   1.000
_cell.length_c   1.000
_cell.angle_alpha   90.00
_cell.angle_beta   90.00
_cell.angle_gamma   90.00
#
_symmetry.space_group_name_H-M   'P 1'
#
loop_
_entity.id
_entity.type
_entity.pdbx_description
1 polymer ?
#
loop_
_entity_poly.entity_id
_entity_poly.type
_entity_poly.pdbx_seq_one_letter_code
_entity_poly.pdbx_strand_id
1 'polypeptide(L)'
;MKKIYLGLVITGLLAGCANTADTTSKVASTTNSVVSVATGSNLIIDPQLTQFRSNSGKSDVWKKDANKNKGLGDAGSSKDTAFGEEGSSRLRFIAASDDFTAQPGLSQEVFGLQPNTDYEFSLYYNDKKGDESPTELVFGVTSASGQSLATKTVHTSELNNAPKGAVRDSFRQTLVSFNSGANVSVTVYAKLHIADLSKIDMDGDVAKQTEVRIDEFKLAKK
;
A
#
# COMPACT_ATOMS: atom_id res chain seq x y z
N MET A 1 -36.08 -5.53 -66.18
CA MET A 1 -37.46 -5.02 -66.34
C MET A 1 -37.58 -3.79 -65.42
N LYS A 2 -37.97 -2.69 -66.08
CA LYS A 2 -38.18 -1.33 -65.48
C LYS A 2 -39.32 -1.33 -64.48
N LYS A 3 -39.25 -0.51 -63.43
CA LYS A 3 -40.34 0.41 -63.08
C LYS A 3 -39.81 1.53 -62.19
N ILE A 4 -39.87 2.71 -62.76
CA ILE A 4 -39.76 4.04 -62.18
C ILE A 4 -41.16 4.40 -61.60
N TYR A 5 -41.25 5.00 -60.43
CA TYR A 5 -42.35 5.93 -60.10
C TYR A 5 -41.79 7.13 -59.36
N LEU A 6 -42.19 8.23 -59.90
CA LEU A 6 -41.96 9.65 -59.68
C LEU A 6 -43.01 10.20 -58.70
N GLY A 7 -42.60 11.19 -57.92
CA GLY A 7 -43.47 12.33 -57.55
C GLY A 7 -43.99 12.33 -56.11
N LEU A 8 -43.68 13.30 -55.32
CA LEU A 8 -44.50 14.51 -55.14
C LEU A 8 -43.79 15.50 -54.20
N VAL A 9 -43.65 16.74 -54.66
CA VAL A 9 -43.19 17.93 -53.90
C VAL A 9 -44.39 18.47 -53.13
N ILE A 10 -44.16 18.73 -51.82
CA ILE A 10 -45.02 19.71 -51.10
C ILE A 10 -44.10 20.65 -50.32
N THR A 11 -44.09 21.89 -50.76
CA THR A 11 -43.53 23.08 -50.08
C THR A 11 -44.43 23.50 -48.92
N GLY A 12 -43.87 23.66 -47.74
CA GLY A 12 -44.52 24.33 -46.62
C GLY A 12 -43.48 25.13 -45.81
N LEU A 13 -43.43 26.41 -46.08
CA LEU A 13 -42.76 27.39 -45.20
C LEU A 13 -43.58 27.55 -43.91
N LEU A 14 -42.91 27.44 -42.75
CA LEU A 14 -43.28 28.18 -41.54
C LEU A 14 -42.01 28.49 -40.72
N ALA A 15 -41.90 29.76 -40.40
CA ALA A 15 -40.84 30.38 -39.62
C ALA A 15 -40.85 29.96 -38.15
N GLY A 16 -39.69 29.97 -37.52
CA GLY A 16 -39.65 30.31 -36.10
C GLY A 16 -38.74 29.46 -35.25
N CYS A 17 -37.81 30.15 -34.61
CA CYS A 17 -37.06 29.82 -33.41
C CYS A 17 -35.74 29.09 -33.58
N ALA A 18 -34.70 29.88 -33.42
CA ALA A 18 -33.35 29.45 -33.13
C ALA A 18 -33.33 28.54 -31.89
N ASN A 19 -32.82 27.31 -32.09
CA ASN A 19 -32.27 26.51 -31.00
C ASN A 19 -30.84 26.13 -31.40
N THR A 20 -29.92 26.71 -30.66
CA THR A 20 -28.51 26.36 -30.62
C THR A 20 -28.34 24.85 -30.54
N ALA A 21 -27.76 24.26 -31.57
CA ALA A 21 -27.33 22.87 -31.56
C ALA A 21 -26.22 22.71 -30.49
N ASP A 22 -26.62 22.09 -29.41
CA ASP A 22 -25.70 21.62 -28.37
C ASP A 22 -24.94 20.42 -28.93
N THR A 23 -23.70 20.67 -29.35
CA THR A 23 -22.77 19.63 -29.77
C THR A 23 -22.30 18.96 -28.48
N THR A 24 -23.00 17.92 -28.04
CA THR A 24 -22.54 17.05 -26.96
C THR A 24 -21.28 16.33 -27.41
N SER A 25 -20.17 17.01 -27.21
CA SER A 25 -18.85 16.38 -27.14
C SER A 25 -18.91 15.40 -25.96
N LYS A 26 -18.89 14.11 -26.27
CA LYS A 26 -18.73 13.04 -25.29
C LYS A 26 -17.33 13.15 -24.71
N VAL A 27 -17.18 14.04 -23.71
CA VAL A 27 -15.97 14.11 -22.88
C VAL A 27 -15.94 12.79 -22.13
N ALA A 28 -14.95 11.98 -22.46
CA ALA A 28 -14.58 10.84 -21.63
C ALA A 28 -14.31 11.38 -20.23
N SER A 29 -15.20 11.07 -19.29
CA SER A 29 -15.02 11.35 -17.87
C SER A 29 -13.85 10.50 -17.39
N THR A 30 -12.64 11.03 -17.46
CA THR A 30 -11.55 10.60 -16.61
C THR A 30 -12.00 10.97 -15.20
N THR A 31 -12.49 10.01 -14.45
CA THR A 31 -12.69 10.11 -13.02
C THR A 31 -11.31 10.33 -12.39
N ASN A 32 -10.88 11.59 -12.33
CA ASN A 32 -9.88 12.00 -11.36
C ASN A 32 -10.54 11.77 -10.00
N SER A 33 -10.17 10.67 -9.35
CA SER A 33 -10.42 10.48 -7.93
C SER A 33 -9.71 11.63 -7.22
N VAL A 34 -10.44 12.68 -6.90
CA VAL A 34 -9.95 13.75 -6.04
C VAL A 34 -9.77 13.11 -4.66
N VAL A 35 -8.54 12.72 -4.34
CA VAL A 35 -8.19 12.31 -2.99
C VAL A 35 -8.38 13.54 -2.11
N SER A 36 -9.44 13.53 -1.32
CA SER A 36 -9.73 14.58 -0.35
C SER A 36 -8.65 14.54 0.73
N VAL A 37 -7.69 15.44 0.65
CA VAL A 37 -6.66 15.63 1.68
C VAL A 37 -7.28 16.41 2.84
N ALA A 38 -7.75 15.70 3.86
CA ALA A 38 -8.12 16.33 5.12
C ALA A 38 -6.83 16.77 5.85
N THR A 39 -6.72 18.04 6.17
CA THR A 39 -5.61 18.63 6.93
C THR A 39 -5.36 17.88 8.23
N GLY A 40 -4.19 17.31 8.42
CA GLY A 40 -3.83 16.49 9.59
C GLY A 40 -4.18 15.01 9.46
N SER A 41 -4.71 14.56 8.32
CA SER A 41 -5.09 13.17 8.09
C SER A 41 -3.93 12.33 7.59
N ASN A 42 -4.04 11.03 7.81
CA ASN A 42 -3.18 10.01 7.24
C ASN A 42 -3.30 10.01 5.71
N LEU A 43 -2.17 10.09 5.01
CA LEU A 43 -2.13 10.06 3.54
C LEU A 43 -2.13 8.63 2.97
N ILE A 44 -1.96 7.60 3.81
CA ILE A 44 -2.00 6.20 3.40
C ILE A 44 -3.44 5.79 3.09
N ILE A 45 -3.64 5.10 1.97
CA ILE A 45 -4.91 4.48 1.61
C ILE A 45 -4.92 3.05 2.17
N ASP A 46 -6.04 2.60 2.75
CA ASP A 46 -6.17 1.32 3.45
C ASP A 46 -5.06 1.12 4.52
N PRO A 47 -4.91 2.07 5.46
CA PRO A 47 -3.78 2.09 6.42
C PRO A 47 -3.83 0.93 7.41
N GLN A 48 -5.01 0.39 7.70
CA GLN A 48 -5.27 -0.74 8.59
C GLN A 48 -5.35 -2.06 7.81
N LEU A 49 -5.02 -2.04 6.51
CA LEU A 49 -5.04 -3.23 5.65
C LEU A 49 -6.39 -3.99 5.64
N THR A 50 -7.49 -3.29 5.90
CA THR A 50 -8.84 -3.87 5.95
C THR A 50 -9.27 -4.41 4.59
N GLN A 51 -9.09 -3.61 3.52
CA GLN A 51 -9.39 -4.06 2.16
C GLN A 51 -8.40 -5.13 1.69
N PHE A 52 -7.11 -4.95 2.00
CA PHE A 52 -6.08 -5.96 1.72
C PHE A 52 -6.46 -7.32 2.34
N ARG A 53 -6.94 -7.34 3.58
CA ARG A 53 -7.38 -8.57 4.25
C ARG A 53 -8.65 -9.14 3.63
N SER A 54 -9.70 -8.34 3.43
CA SER A 54 -10.97 -8.81 2.89
C SER A 54 -10.82 -9.42 1.50
N ASN A 55 -9.85 -8.96 0.71
CA ASN A 55 -9.51 -9.48 -0.60
C ASN A 55 -8.40 -10.55 -0.58
N SER A 56 -8.18 -11.22 0.57
CA SER A 56 -7.17 -12.30 0.72
C SER A 56 -5.75 -11.86 0.35
N GLY A 57 -5.40 -10.62 0.67
CA GLY A 57 -4.10 -10.04 0.40
C GLY A 57 -3.93 -9.54 -1.03
N LYS A 58 -5.00 -9.29 -1.77
CA LYS A 58 -4.97 -8.56 -3.04
C LYS A 58 -5.36 -7.12 -2.78
N SER A 59 -4.73 -6.19 -3.47
CA SER A 59 -5.00 -4.76 -3.31
C SER A 59 -4.64 -4.00 -4.58
N ASP A 60 -5.41 -2.96 -4.88
CA ASP A 60 -5.12 -2.04 -5.97
C ASP A 60 -4.18 -0.91 -5.54
N VAL A 61 -3.98 -0.75 -4.22
CA VAL A 61 -3.14 0.31 -3.66
C VAL A 61 -1.88 -0.21 -3.00
N TRP A 62 -1.91 -1.40 -2.39
CA TRP A 62 -0.74 -2.05 -1.81
C TRP A 62 -0.10 -3.02 -2.81
N LYS A 63 1.12 -2.71 -3.22
CA LYS A 63 1.94 -3.59 -4.06
C LYS A 63 2.70 -4.57 -3.17
N LYS A 64 2.71 -5.85 -3.57
CA LYS A 64 3.53 -6.89 -2.93
C LYS A 64 4.89 -6.99 -3.61
N ASP A 65 5.93 -6.90 -2.82
CA ASP A 65 7.31 -7.19 -3.22
C ASP A 65 7.67 -8.61 -2.72
N ALA A 66 6.91 -9.61 -3.15
CA ALA A 66 7.07 -11.01 -2.74
C ALA A 66 6.58 -11.97 -3.82
N ASN A 67 7.18 -13.15 -3.92
CA ASN A 67 6.72 -14.21 -4.81
C ASN A 67 7.08 -15.59 -4.25
N LYS A 68 6.18 -16.17 -3.46
CA LYS A 68 6.39 -17.47 -2.84
C LYS A 68 6.66 -18.61 -3.82
N ASN A 69 6.11 -18.53 -5.04
CA ASN A 69 6.31 -19.57 -6.05
C ASN A 69 7.70 -19.52 -6.70
N LYS A 70 8.45 -18.42 -6.46
CA LYS A 70 9.84 -18.24 -6.90
C LYS A 70 10.83 -18.25 -5.72
N GLY A 71 10.38 -18.61 -4.52
CA GLY A 71 11.20 -18.60 -3.33
C GLY A 71 11.58 -17.20 -2.83
N LEU A 72 10.84 -16.15 -3.22
CA LEU A 72 11.11 -14.77 -2.82
C LEU A 72 10.25 -14.32 -1.63
N GLY A 73 9.87 -15.27 -0.77
CA GLY A 73 9.01 -15.01 0.37
C GLY A 73 7.54 -14.78 0.05
N ASP A 74 6.76 -14.53 1.08
CA ASP A 74 5.30 -14.33 1.04
C ASP A 74 4.91 -13.03 1.73
N ALA A 75 3.99 -12.29 1.12
CA ALA A 75 3.28 -11.17 1.71
C ALA A 75 1.78 -11.48 1.65
N GLY A 76 1.25 -11.98 2.74
CA GLY A 76 -0.15 -12.43 2.86
C GLY A 76 -0.94 -11.61 3.85
N SER A 77 -2.28 -11.67 3.76
CA SER A 77 -3.15 -11.06 4.76
C SER A 77 -3.17 -11.86 6.07
N SER A 78 -3.39 -11.15 7.18
CA SER A 78 -3.51 -11.74 8.52
C SER A 78 -4.71 -11.13 9.27
N LYS A 79 -5.26 -11.89 10.21
CA LYS A 79 -6.29 -11.44 11.14
C LYS A 79 -5.74 -10.98 12.49
N ASP A 80 -4.45 -11.18 12.73
CA ASP A 80 -3.81 -10.71 13.95
C ASP A 80 -3.42 -9.25 13.74
N THR A 81 -4.11 -8.35 14.40
CA THR A 81 -4.03 -6.89 14.25
C THR A 81 -3.60 -6.23 15.54
N ALA A 82 -3.13 -4.98 15.45
CA ALA A 82 -2.76 -4.20 16.63
C ALA A 82 -3.98 -3.75 17.43
N PHE A 83 -5.06 -3.30 16.78
CA PHE A 83 -6.15 -2.60 17.43
C PHE A 83 -7.56 -3.20 17.19
N GLY A 84 -7.70 -4.37 16.60
CA GLY A 84 -9.02 -4.94 16.50
C GLY A 84 -9.29 -5.73 15.23
N GLU A 85 -10.42 -5.45 14.58
CA GLU A 85 -10.98 -6.29 13.52
C GLU A 85 -10.47 -5.99 12.12
N GLU A 86 -9.62 -4.99 11.96
CA GLU A 86 -9.00 -4.62 10.71
C GLU A 86 -8.18 -5.78 10.13
N GLY A 87 -7.32 -5.51 9.21
CA GLY A 87 -6.35 -6.44 8.66
C GLY A 87 -4.95 -6.15 9.14
N SER A 88 -4.06 -7.04 8.84
CA SER A 88 -2.61 -6.81 8.83
C SER A 88 -1.97 -7.56 7.68
N SER A 89 -0.73 -7.26 7.37
CA SER A 89 0.06 -8.09 6.45
C SER A 89 1.04 -8.95 7.24
N ARG A 90 1.14 -10.20 6.80
CA ARG A 90 2.12 -11.16 7.28
C ARG A 90 3.21 -11.31 6.22
N LEU A 91 4.45 -11.09 6.63
CA LEU A 91 5.65 -11.26 5.81
C LEU A 91 6.44 -12.44 6.35
N ARG A 92 6.94 -13.33 5.46
CA ARG A 92 7.74 -14.48 5.86
C ARG A 92 8.41 -15.17 4.68
N PHE A 93 9.39 -16.01 4.94
CA PHE A 93 9.82 -17.05 4.04
C PHE A 93 9.01 -18.35 4.30
N ILE A 94 8.95 -19.25 3.33
CA ILE A 94 8.07 -20.43 3.39
C ILE A 94 8.87 -21.71 3.56
N ALA A 95 10.02 -21.83 2.88
CA ALA A 95 10.82 -23.04 2.82
C ALA A 95 12.30 -22.75 2.97
N ALA A 96 13.06 -23.77 3.38
CA ALA A 96 14.50 -23.69 3.49
C ALA A 96 15.21 -23.43 2.13
N SER A 97 14.52 -23.70 1.03
CA SER A 97 15.00 -23.41 -0.32
C SER A 97 14.72 -22.00 -0.82
N ASP A 98 14.07 -21.16 -0.01
CA ASP A 98 13.79 -19.77 -0.40
C ASP A 98 15.09 -18.94 -0.43
N ASP A 99 15.09 -17.91 -1.25
CA ASP A 99 16.16 -16.91 -1.30
C ASP A 99 16.03 -15.94 -0.13
N PHE A 100 16.74 -16.19 0.94
CA PHE A 100 16.74 -15.36 2.16
C PHE A 100 17.39 -13.99 1.98
N THR A 101 17.98 -13.69 0.81
CA THR A 101 18.45 -12.34 0.46
C THR A 101 17.33 -11.47 -0.10
N ALA A 102 16.21 -12.08 -0.51
CA ALA A 102 15.01 -11.36 -0.90
C ALA A 102 14.41 -10.59 0.30
N GLN A 103 13.66 -9.58 0.00
CA GLN A 103 12.99 -8.75 1.01
C GLN A 103 11.48 -8.71 0.74
N PRO A 104 10.74 -9.78 1.11
CA PRO A 104 9.29 -9.77 0.93
C PRO A 104 8.65 -8.64 1.73
N GLY A 105 7.72 -7.91 1.11
CA GLY A 105 7.14 -6.74 1.74
C GLY A 105 5.92 -6.18 1.03
N LEU A 106 5.50 -5.01 1.49
CA LEU A 106 4.47 -4.16 0.89
C LEU A 106 5.04 -2.77 0.59
N SER A 107 4.54 -2.17 -0.47
CA SER A 107 4.79 -0.78 -0.81
C SER A 107 3.51 -0.09 -1.32
N GLN A 108 3.43 1.22 -1.12
CA GLN A 108 2.33 2.05 -1.63
C GLN A 108 2.89 3.38 -2.13
N GLU A 109 2.45 3.78 -3.33
CA GLU A 109 2.67 5.14 -3.80
C GLU A 109 1.65 6.07 -3.15
N VAL A 110 2.12 7.14 -2.51
CA VAL A 110 1.31 8.10 -1.75
C VAL A 110 1.44 9.46 -2.39
N PHE A 111 0.30 10.09 -2.64
CA PHE A 111 0.18 11.40 -3.27
C PHE A 111 -0.28 12.47 -2.28
N GLY A 112 -0.17 13.74 -2.68
CA GLY A 112 -0.70 14.87 -1.93
C GLY A 112 0.24 15.43 -0.87
N LEU A 113 1.53 15.11 -0.95
CA LEU A 113 2.53 15.76 -0.12
C LEU A 113 2.66 17.24 -0.51
N GLN A 114 2.87 18.07 0.49
CA GLN A 114 3.25 19.48 0.28
C GLN A 114 4.77 19.55 0.17
N PRO A 115 5.32 20.30 -0.80
CA PRO A 115 6.76 20.50 -0.91
C PRO A 115 7.37 21.14 0.35
N ASN A 116 8.63 20.85 0.60
CA ASN A 116 9.43 21.38 1.71
C ASN A 116 8.77 21.26 3.09
N THR A 117 8.05 20.16 3.30
CA THR A 117 7.27 19.90 4.52
C THR A 117 7.80 18.66 5.22
N ASP A 118 7.89 18.74 6.55
CA ASP A 118 8.31 17.61 7.38
C ASP A 118 7.14 16.64 7.58
N TYR A 119 7.43 15.37 7.35
CA TYR A 119 6.51 14.25 7.50
C TYR A 119 7.06 13.18 8.42
N GLU A 120 6.15 12.42 9.00
CA GLU A 120 6.44 11.20 9.74
C GLU A 120 5.71 10.02 9.10
N PHE A 121 6.47 8.96 8.81
CA PHE A 121 5.93 7.67 8.40
C PHE A 121 6.10 6.68 9.52
N SER A 122 5.01 6.09 9.99
CA SER A 122 4.99 5.11 11.08
C SER A 122 4.14 3.90 10.73
N LEU A 123 4.41 2.81 11.41
CA LEU A 123 3.63 1.58 11.38
C LEU A 123 3.76 0.82 12.69
N TYR A 124 2.93 -0.20 12.87
CA TYR A 124 3.08 -1.17 13.95
C TYR A 124 3.64 -2.48 13.41
N TYR A 125 4.56 -3.05 14.16
CA TYR A 125 5.32 -4.23 13.81
C TYR A 125 5.22 -5.26 14.94
N ASN A 126 4.92 -6.50 14.58
CA ASN A 126 4.91 -7.66 15.47
C ASN A 126 5.82 -8.73 14.87
N ASP A 127 6.80 -9.14 15.64
CA ASP A 127 7.61 -10.29 15.33
C ASP A 127 7.15 -11.48 16.17
N LYS A 128 6.81 -12.57 15.50
CA LYS A 128 6.24 -13.73 16.16
C LYS A 128 7.23 -14.49 17.06
N LYS A 129 8.52 -14.34 16.78
CA LYS A 129 9.61 -14.94 17.58
C LYS A 129 10.06 -14.04 18.72
N GLY A 130 9.64 -12.77 18.72
CA GLY A 130 10.06 -11.80 19.72
C GLY A 130 11.55 -11.50 19.66
N ASP A 131 12.15 -11.30 20.82
CA ASP A 131 13.52 -10.82 20.94
C ASP A 131 14.58 -11.78 20.37
N GLU A 132 14.26 -13.06 20.22
CA GLU A 132 15.13 -14.09 19.67
C GLU A 132 14.96 -14.27 18.14
N SER A 133 14.25 -13.36 17.50
CA SER A 133 13.96 -13.48 16.08
C SER A 133 15.23 -13.40 15.22
N PRO A 134 15.30 -14.17 14.12
CA PRO A 134 16.31 -13.99 13.07
C PRO A 134 16.01 -12.81 12.15
N THR A 135 14.89 -12.10 12.34
CA THR A 135 14.36 -11.13 11.38
C THR A 135 14.41 -9.69 11.88
N GLU A 136 14.49 -8.80 10.93
CA GLU A 136 14.34 -7.35 11.11
C GLU A 136 13.29 -6.82 10.14
N LEU A 137 12.71 -5.68 10.48
CA LEU A 137 11.89 -4.89 9.58
C LEU A 137 12.71 -3.75 8.99
N VAL A 138 12.79 -3.69 7.65
CA VAL A 138 13.31 -2.55 6.90
C VAL A 138 12.14 -1.76 6.35
N PHE A 139 11.98 -0.51 6.76
CA PHE A 139 10.89 0.32 6.29
C PHE A 139 11.37 1.76 6.02
N GLY A 140 10.62 2.47 5.20
CA GLY A 140 11.05 3.81 4.84
C GLY A 140 10.23 4.44 3.73
N VAL A 141 10.80 5.51 3.19
CA VAL A 141 10.19 6.36 2.18
C VAL A 141 11.20 6.63 1.08
N THR A 142 10.77 6.46 -0.17
CA THR A 142 11.54 6.85 -1.35
C THR A 142 10.79 7.90 -2.17
N SER A 143 11.53 8.73 -2.89
CA SER A 143 10.96 9.61 -3.91
C SER A 143 10.40 8.81 -5.08
N ALA A 144 9.64 9.46 -5.97
CA ALA A 144 9.17 8.85 -7.23
C ALA A 144 10.32 8.36 -8.13
N SER A 145 11.51 8.93 -8.01
CA SER A 145 12.73 8.48 -8.72
C SER A 145 13.45 7.31 -8.04
N GLY A 146 12.94 6.82 -6.90
CA GLY A 146 13.54 5.72 -6.13
C GLY A 146 14.66 6.16 -5.17
N GLN A 147 14.95 7.46 -5.05
CA GLN A 147 15.91 7.96 -4.07
C GLN A 147 15.36 7.79 -2.65
N SER A 148 16.16 7.24 -1.72
CA SER A 148 15.79 7.13 -0.31
C SER A 148 15.69 8.51 0.34
N LEU A 149 14.53 8.81 0.93
CA LEU A 149 14.30 10.01 1.74
C LEU A 149 14.46 9.71 3.23
N ALA A 150 14.05 8.53 3.67
CA ALA A 150 14.30 7.99 4.99
C ALA A 150 14.21 6.47 4.96
N THR A 151 15.08 5.80 5.72
CA THR A 151 15.07 4.35 5.89
C THR A 151 15.46 4.01 7.32
N LYS A 152 14.83 3.00 7.87
CA LYS A 152 15.19 2.42 9.16
C LYS A 152 15.12 0.91 9.08
N THR A 153 16.11 0.26 9.64
CA THR A 153 16.09 -1.17 9.98
C THR A 153 15.90 -1.28 11.47
N VAL A 154 15.02 -2.17 11.91
CA VAL A 154 14.69 -2.31 13.34
C VAL A 154 14.42 -3.78 13.67
N HIS A 155 15.02 -4.25 14.76
CA HIS A 155 14.68 -5.50 15.39
C HIS A 155 13.63 -5.29 16.47
N THR A 156 12.75 -6.27 16.72
CA THR A 156 11.65 -6.13 17.69
C THR A 156 12.16 -5.84 19.11
N SER A 157 13.32 -6.37 19.50
CA SER A 157 13.95 -6.13 20.81
C SER A 157 14.35 -4.67 21.07
N GLU A 158 14.49 -3.86 20.01
CA GLU A 158 14.78 -2.44 20.12
C GLU A 158 13.54 -1.59 20.41
N LEU A 159 12.34 -2.20 20.37
CA LEU A 159 11.07 -1.51 20.50
C LEU A 159 10.40 -1.87 21.81
N ASN A 160 10.07 -0.85 22.60
CA ASN A 160 9.41 -0.99 23.90
C ASN A 160 8.05 -0.27 24.00
N ASN A 161 7.59 0.34 22.92
CA ASN A 161 6.38 1.15 22.88
C ASN A 161 5.18 0.36 22.38
N ALA A 162 4.65 -0.53 23.21
CA ALA A 162 3.39 -1.23 22.92
C ALA A 162 2.27 -0.21 22.65
N PRO A 163 1.37 -0.48 21.69
CA PRO A 163 0.27 0.39 21.40
C PRO A 163 -0.70 0.46 22.58
N LYS A 164 -1.07 1.67 23.00
CA LYS A 164 -2.04 1.86 24.07
C LYS A 164 -3.42 1.37 23.61
N GLY A 165 -4.03 0.47 24.40
CA GLY A 165 -5.33 -0.11 24.08
C GLY A 165 -5.31 -1.15 22.98
N ALA A 166 -4.14 -1.65 22.57
CA ALA A 166 -4.03 -2.70 21.60
C ALA A 166 -4.70 -4.01 22.04
N VAL A 167 -5.27 -4.72 21.08
CA VAL A 167 -5.78 -6.07 21.27
C VAL A 167 -4.64 -7.06 21.49
N ARG A 168 -3.46 -6.79 20.91
CA ARG A 168 -2.24 -7.57 21.03
C ARG A 168 -1.08 -6.70 21.45
N ASP A 169 -0.59 -6.93 22.65
CA ASP A 169 0.51 -6.20 23.28
C ASP A 169 1.88 -6.47 22.65
N SER A 170 1.99 -7.48 21.77
CA SER A 170 3.21 -7.80 21.03
C SER A 170 3.50 -6.90 19.83
N PHE A 171 2.53 -6.09 19.38
CA PHE A 171 2.80 -5.06 18.38
C PHE A 171 3.60 -3.91 18.99
N ARG A 172 4.55 -3.38 18.24
CA ARG A 172 5.39 -2.23 18.62
C ARG A 172 5.36 -1.20 17.52
N GLN A 173 5.28 0.08 17.91
CA GLN A 173 5.33 1.16 16.94
C GLN A 173 6.75 1.50 16.57
N THR A 174 6.99 1.78 15.29
CA THR A 174 8.24 2.34 14.79
C THR A 174 7.94 3.44 13.78
N LEU A 175 8.88 4.37 13.61
CA LEU A 175 8.70 5.52 12.73
C LEU A 175 10.02 6.02 12.14
N VAL A 176 9.89 6.75 11.02
CA VAL A 176 10.94 7.59 10.43
C VAL A 176 10.39 8.96 10.09
N SER A 177 11.22 9.99 10.18
CA SER A 177 10.88 11.36 9.77
C SER A 177 11.69 11.74 8.53
N PHE A 178 11.08 12.52 7.64
CA PHE A 178 11.74 13.03 6.45
C PHE A 178 11.15 14.39 6.04
N ASN A 179 11.92 15.16 5.29
CA ASN A 179 11.40 16.34 4.59
C ASN A 179 11.05 15.96 3.16
N SER A 180 9.88 16.36 2.69
CA SER A 180 9.42 16.05 1.32
C SER A 180 10.29 16.68 0.24
N GLY A 181 11.06 17.73 0.54
CA GLY A 181 11.78 18.50 -0.49
C GLY A 181 10.82 18.97 -1.59
N ALA A 182 11.16 18.74 -2.84
CA ALA A 182 10.28 19.06 -3.97
C ALA A 182 9.22 17.98 -4.28
N ASN A 183 9.19 16.85 -3.52
CA ASN A 183 8.31 15.73 -3.84
C ASN A 183 6.86 16.02 -3.42
N VAL A 184 5.92 15.78 -4.34
CA VAL A 184 4.46 15.80 -4.13
C VAL A 184 3.89 14.39 -4.04
N SER A 185 4.70 13.38 -4.37
CA SER A 185 4.42 11.96 -4.16
C SER A 185 5.67 11.22 -3.67
N VAL A 186 5.46 10.14 -2.95
CA VAL A 186 6.52 9.25 -2.43
C VAL A 186 6.04 7.81 -2.46
N THR A 187 6.97 6.86 -2.39
CA THR A 187 6.64 5.46 -2.10
C THR A 187 7.03 5.15 -0.67
N VAL A 188 6.06 4.71 0.13
CA VAL A 188 6.31 4.10 1.45
C VAL A 188 6.46 2.59 1.29
N TYR A 189 7.29 1.98 2.12
CA TYR A 189 7.50 0.53 2.09
C TYR A 189 7.80 -0.03 3.46
N ALA A 190 7.49 -1.34 3.63
CA ALA A 190 7.91 -2.14 4.78
C ALA A 190 8.22 -3.55 4.30
N LYS A 191 9.42 -4.06 4.63
CA LYS A 191 10.00 -5.29 4.10
C LYS A 191 10.64 -6.11 5.21
N LEU A 192 10.49 -7.42 5.14
CA LEU A 192 11.20 -8.36 5.98
C LEU A 192 12.65 -8.49 5.51
N HIS A 193 13.57 -8.52 6.45
CA HIS A 193 14.98 -8.81 6.26
C HIS A 193 15.41 -9.94 7.21
N ILE A 194 16.25 -10.86 6.75
CA ILE A 194 16.89 -11.85 7.61
C ILE A 194 18.20 -11.26 8.12
N ALA A 195 18.23 -10.96 9.41
CA ALA A 195 19.42 -10.41 10.08
C ALA A 195 20.45 -11.48 10.42
N ASP A 196 19.97 -12.68 10.78
CA ASP A 196 20.83 -13.79 11.19
C ASP A 196 20.28 -15.13 10.68
N LEU A 197 20.80 -15.58 9.54
CA LEU A 197 20.40 -16.85 8.92
C LEU A 197 20.74 -18.06 9.79
N SER A 198 21.76 -17.98 10.65
CA SER A 198 22.18 -19.09 11.51
C SER A 198 21.15 -19.44 12.60
N LYS A 199 20.23 -18.53 12.90
CA LYS A 199 19.14 -18.72 13.85
C LYS A 199 17.92 -19.43 13.25
N ILE A 200 17.92 -19.73 11.96
CA ILE A 200 16.82 -20.43 11.28
C ILE A 200 17.12 -21.92 11.22
N ASP A 201 16.30 -22.71 11.86
CA ASP A 201 16.31 -24.17 11.71
C ASP A 201 15.70 -24.54 10.36
N MET A 202 16.57 -24.96 9.41
CA MET A 202 16.18 -25.29 8.05
C MET A 202 15.39 -26.60 7.93
N ASP A 203 15.47 -27.47 8.92
CA ASP A 203 14.69 -28.71 9.01
C ASP A 203 13.32 -28.47 9.71
N GLY A 204 13.16 -27.30 10.30
CA GLY A 204 11.95 -26.89 11.01
C GLY A 204 10.94 -26.12 10.14
N ASP A 205 9.93 -25.52 10.80
CA ASP A 205 8.94 -24.67 10.15
C ASP A 205 9.52 -23.26 9.91
N VAL A 206 10.19 -23.08 8.77
CA VAL A 206 10.81 -21.81 8.36
C VAL A 206 9.78 -20.67 8.37
N ALA A 207 8.54 -20.96 7.95
CA ALA A 207 7.51 -19.93 7.89
C ALA A 207 7.13 -19.38 9.27
N LYS A 208 7.12 -20.21 10.31
CA LYS A 208 6.90 -19.74 11.68
C LYS A 208 8.11 -19.04 12.29
N GLN A 209 9.29 -19.39 11.85
CA GLN A 209 10.53 -18.81 12.37
C GLN A 209 10.79 -17.39 11.83
N THR A 210 10.29 -17.09 10.63
CA THR A 210 10.52 -15.82 9.94
C THR A 210 9.28 -14.92 9.86
N GLU A 211 8.18 -15.29 10.54
CA GLU A 211 6.91 -14.57 10.43
C GLU A 211 6.91 -13.27 11.21
N VAL A 212 6.74 -12.17 10.49
CA VAL A 212 6.44 -10.86 11.06
C VAL A 212 5.10 -10.35 10.55
N ARG A 213 4.48 -9.41 11.29
CA ARG A 213 3.27 -8.70 10.89
C ARG A 213 3.47 -7.21 10.93
N ILE A 214 2.87 -6.54 9.97
CA ILE A 214 2.88 -5.09 9.84
C ILE A 214 1.44 -4.58 9.72
N ASP A 215 1.16 -3.45 10.37
CA ASP A 215 -0.19 -2.92 10.53
C ASP A 215 -0.16 -1.42 10.80
N GLU A 216 -1.34 -0.75 10.77
CA GLU A 216 -1.52 0.63 11.22
C GLU A 216 -0.54 1.62 10.59
N PHE A 217 -0.49 1.63 9.26
CA PHE A 217 0.38 2.55 8.54
C PHE A 217 -0.11 4.00 8.64
N LYS A 218 0.80 4.92 8.88
CA LYS A 218 0.48 6.34 8.93
C LYS A 218 1.57 7.16 8.27
N LEU A 219 1.18 8.02 7.34
CA LEU A 219 2.00 9.11 6.80
C LEU A 219 1.28 10.42 7.04
N ALA A 220 1.83 11.28 7.86
CA ALA A 220 1.22 12.56 8.21
C ALA A 220 2.27 13.65 8.34
N LYS A 221 1.84 14.91 8.23
CA LYS A 221 2.67 16.05 8.58
C LYS A 221 3.06 16.00 10.05
N LYS A 222 4.29 16.38 10.32
CA LYS A 222 4.85 16.50 11.65
C LYS A 222 4.51 17.82 12.31
#